data_3bc8af9f8f900e672a8de9b504985b10
#
_entry.id   3bc8af9f8f900e672a8de9b504985b10
#
_cell.length_a   1.000
_cell.length_b   1.000
_cell.length_c   1.000
_cell.angle_alpha   90.00
_cell.angle_beta   90.00
_cell.angle_gamma   90.00
#
_symmetry.space_group_name_H-M   'P 1'
#
loop_
_entity.id
_entity.type
_entity.pdbx_description
1 polymer ?
#
loop_
_entity_poly.entity_id
_entity_poly.type
_entity_poly.pdbx_seq_one_letter_code
_entity_poly.pdbx_strand_id
1 'polypeptide(L)'
;TIETEHLVQADSVNLSPHYMARQWLQRQAVAYRLSTRHRPISMRGMAPMALHLLREEGAMPYDSYWTTENINYKALARRAMMAADATTSLVELHAAVDRLCNQTVGYLPKHIYMLGAEYSPLDFAQSVCLRNEWRAYTSVTHHPFYTDVPLEMDDNQLNDTFYNLPIDTLVQYIKQQLHSGHPVCWEGDISEPGFNWSAGLAHCPTPEPERCQQVRQQLIERRLTTDDHCLCLVGTAQGSDGQLWFIAKNSWGTHNARHGFIYLSEGYVRMKTIAVVGKRDSMSKTCET
;
A
#
# COMPACT_ATOMS: atom_id res chain seq x y z
N THR A 1 -6.83 3.91 0.10
CA THR A 1 -8.07 4.52 0.63
C THR A 1 -8.62 3.59 1.68
N ILE A 2 -8.57 3.98 2.94
CA ILE A 2 -9.24 3.24 4.01
C ILE A 2 -10.72 3.54 3.86
N GLU A 3 -11.57 2.53 4.03
CA GLU A 3 -13.04 2.66 3.99
C GLU A 3 -13.53 3.53 5.14
N THR A 4 -13.36 4.82 5.03
CA THR A 4 -13.90 5.77 6.01
C THR A 4 -15.32 6.22 5.66
N GLU A 5 -15.79 5.93 4.46
CA GLU A 5 -17.12 6.32 3.97
C GLU A 5 -18.28 5.71 4.78
N HIS A 6 -18.06 4.56 5.42
CA HIS A 6 -19.06 3.92 6.27
C HIS A 6 -19.06 4.42 7.72
N LEU A 7 -18.02 5.11 8.15
CA LEU A 7 -17.86 5.54 9.56
C LEU A 7 -18.36 6.97 9.80
N VAL A 8 -18.46 7.76 8.75
CA VAL A 8 -18.91 9.14 8.83
C VAL A 8 -20.04 9.32 7.83
N GLN A 9 -21.27 9.31 8.28
CA GLN A 9 -22.46 9.52 7.45
C GLN A 9 -22.30 10.77 6.57
N ALA A 10 -21.92 10.57 5.30
CA ALA A 10 -21.82 11.54 4.22
C ALA A 10 -20.46 12.21 3.94
N ASP A 11 -19.45 12.16 4.80
CA ASP A 11 -18.14 12.77 4.51
C ASP A 11 -17.05 11.72 4.36
N SER A 12 -16.40 11.68 3.17
CA SER A 12 -15.23 10.84 2.95
C SER A 12 -14.00 11.44 3.63
N VAL A 13 -13.30 10.65 4.45
CA VAL A 13 -12.05 11.08 5.07
C VAL A 13 -10.87 10.52 4.29
N ASN A 14 -10.09 11.41 3.67
CA ASN A 14 -8.83 11.06 3.05
C ASN A 14 -7.70 11.17 4.08
N LEU A 15 -6.76 10.21 4.07
CA LEU A 15 -5.60 10.25 4.93
C LEU A 15 -4.43 10.97 4.26
N SER A 16 -3.64 11.67 5.05
CA SER A 16 -2.44 12.37 4.58
C SER A 16 -1.30 11.39 4.26
N PRO A 17 -0.90 11.23 3.00
CA PRO A 17 0.28 10.44 2.65
C PRO A 17 1.57 11.12 3.15
N HIS A 18 1.59 12.44 3.29
CA HIS A 18 2.73 13.19 3.80
C HIS A 18 2.98 12.93 5.29
N TYR A 19 1.90 12.72 6.07
CA TYR A 19 2.03 12.29 7.46
C TYR A 19 2.71 10.92 7.54
N MET A 20 2.21 9.94 6.79
CA MET A 20 2.78 8.60 6.74
C MET A 20 4.25 8.61 6.28
N ALA A 21 4.55 9.39 5.24
CA ALA A 21 5.93 9.54 4.74
C ALA A 21 6.86 10.17 5.79
N ARG A 22 6.37 11.15 6.57
CA ARG A 22 7.14 11.77 7.67
C ARG A 22 7.45 10.76 8.77
N GLN A 23 6.47 9.98 9.23
CA GLN A 23 6.67 8.96 10.25
C GLN A 23 7.64 7.89 9.78
N TRP A 24 7.48 7.44 8.53
CA TRP A 24 8.39 6.47 7.92
C TRP A 24 9.83 7.01 7.84
N LEU A 25 10.00 8.25 7.43
CA LEU A 25 11.32 8.88 7.34
C LEU A 25 11.99 8.98 8.70
N GLN A 26 11.28 9.39 9.76
CA GLN A 26 11.77 9.43 11.14
C GLN A 26 12.25 8.04 11.58
N ARG A 27 11.43 7.02 11.38
CA ARG A 27 11.73 5.66 11.77
C ARG A 27 12.97 5.10 11.06
N GLN A 28 13.07 5.34 9.75
CA GLN A 28 14.25 4.93 8.98
C GLN A 28 15.51 5.70 9.35
N ALA A 29 15.41 6.99 9.67
CA ALA A 29 16.55 7.78 10.10
C ALA A 29 17.14 7.23 11.41
N VAL A 30 16.29 6.84 12.36
CA VAL A 30 16.73 6.18 13.60
C VAL A 30 17.36 4.81 13.29
N ALA A 31 16.72 4.00 12.47
CA ALA A 31 17.25 2.69 12.08
C ALA A 31 18.61 2.81 11.36
N TYR A 32 18.76 3.78 10.46
CA TYR A 32 20.02 4.08 9.78
C TYR A 32 21.11 4.46 10.78
N ARG A 33 20.81 5.36 11.73
CA ARG A 33 21.77 5.83 12.75
C ARG A 33 22.26 4.71 13.68
N LEU A 34 21.36 3.80 14.06
CA LEU A 34 21.67 2.73 15.00
C LEU A 34 22.21 1.45 14.31
N SER A 35 22.03 1.30 13.02
CA SER A 35 22.47 0.12 12.29
C SER A 35 23.94 0.21 11.89
N THR A 36 24.70 -0.83 12.15
CA THR A 36 26.07 -0.97 11.66
C THR A 36 26.16 -1.18 10.14
N ARG A 37 25.05 -1.59 9.51
CA ARG A 37 24.99 -1.87 8.07
C ARG A 37 24.63 -0.63 7.24
N HIS A 38 24.21 0.46 7.86
CA HIS A 38 23.84 1.73 7.22
C HIS A 38 22.98 1.53 5.95
N ARG A 39 21.88 0.77 6.07
CA ARG A 39 20.94 0.62 4.94
C ARG A 39 20.46 2.00 4.51
N PRO A 40 20.58 2.36 3.22
CA PRO A 40 20.07 3.64 2.74
C PRO A 40 18.59 3.81 3.05
N ILE A 41 18.19 5.01 3.43
CA ILE A 41 16.79 5.35 3.65
C ILE A 41 16.05 5.27 2.32
N SER A 42 15.00 4.46 2.26
CA SER A 42 14.13 4.30 1.10
C SER A 42 12.70 4.71 1.45
N MET A 43 12.09 5.55 0.64
CA MET A 43 10.68 5.92 0.76
C MET A 43 9.74 4.94 0.04
N ARG A 44 10.29 3.83 -0.48
CA ARG A 44 9.52 2.71 -0.99
C ARG A 44 9.07 1.82 0.17
N GLY A 45 7.99 1.12 -0.03
CA GLY A 45 7.46 0.17 0.95
C GLY A 45 6.19 -0.48 0.43
N MET A 46 5.85 -1.63 0.99
CA MET A 46 4.63 -2.36 0.68
C MET A 46 3.44 -1.85 1.51
N ALA A 47 2.21 -2.09 1.05
CA ALA A 47 0.98 -1.62 1.72
C ALA A 47 0.84 -2.04 3.20
N PRO A 48 1.28 -3.22 3.65
CA PRO A 48 1.28 -3.57 5.08
C PRO A 48 2.05 -2.59 5.95
N MET A 49 3.13 -1.99 5.43
CA MET A 49 3.87 -0.95 6.15
C MET A 49 2.98 0.25 6.50
N ALA A 50 2.07 0.65 5.60
CA ALA A 50 1.14 1.73 5.88
C ALA A 50 0.17 1.36 7.02
N LEU A 51 -0.30 0.11 7.07
CA LEU A 51 -1.12 -0.40 8.20
C LEU A 51 -0.34 -0.42 9.51
N HIS A 52 0.95 -0.77 9.44
CA HIS A 52 1.84 -0.78 10.59
C HIS A 52 2.02 0.63 11.17
N LEU A 53 2.37 1.60 10.31
CA LEU A 53 2.50 3.00 10.70
C LEU A 53 1.18 3.57 11.25
N LEU A 54 0.05 3.27 10.62
CA LEU A 54 -1.27 3.70 11.09
C LEU A 54 -1.58 3.21 12.51
N ARG A 55 -1.15 2.00 12.85
CA ARG A 55 -1.36 1.42 14.19
C ARG A 55 -0.42 1.96 15.25
N GLU A 56 0.81 2.30 14.89
CA GLU A 56 1.85 2.71 15.82
C GLU A 56 2.02 4.23 15.92
N GLU A 57 1.92 4.92 14.78
CA GLU A 57 2.17 6.35 14.68
C GLU A 57 0.87 7.16 14.50
N GLY A 58 -0.22 6.46 14.15
CA GLY A 58 -1.49 7.10 13.88
C GLY A 58 -1.66 7.58 12.45
N ALA A 59 -2.63 8.46 12.23
CA ALA A 59 -2.95 9.07 10.94
C ALA A 59 -3.40 10.51 11.11
N MET A 60 -3.40 11.25 10.00
CA MET A 60 -3.99 12.58 9.89
C MET A 60 -4.93 12.66 8.69
N PRO A 61 -6.01 13.44 8.76
CA PRO A 61 -6.78 13.80 7.58
C PRO A 61 -5.89 14.50 6.54
N TYR A 62 -6.20 14.29 5.27
CA TYR A 62 -5.45 14.91 4.17
C TYR A 62 -5.38 16.44 4.31
N ASP A 63 -6.50 17.09 4.61
CA ASP A 63 -6.60 18.55 4.70
C ASP A 63 -5.88 19.14 5.94
N SER A 64 -5.53 18.29 6.92
CA SER A 64 -4.80 18.73 8.11
C SER A 64 -3.28 18.78 7.90
N TYR A 65 -2.74 18.01 6.97
CA TYR A 65 -1.31 17.98 6.70
C TYR A 65 -1.03 17.63 5.23
N TRP A 66 -0.92 18.67 4.40
CA TRP A 66 -0.69 18.54 2.96
C TRP A 66 0.14 19.72 2.42
N THR A 67 0.58 19.61 1.18
CA THR A 67 1.23 20.68 0.42
C THR A 67 0.87 20.61 -1.05
N THR A 68 0.88 21.73 -1.73
CA THR A 68 0.77 21.81 -3.20
C THR A 68 2.10 21.52 -3.91
N GLU A 69 3.21 21.54 -3.17
CA GLU A 69 4.53 21.32 -3.70
C GLU A 69 4.75 19.86 -4.11
N ASN A 70 5.42 19.65 -5.22
CA ASN A 70 5.83 18.31 -5.64
C ASN A 70 7.07 17.89 -4.83
N ILE A 71 6.87 17.02 -3.85
CA ILE A 71 7.94 16.58 -2.94
C ILE A 71 8.84 15.55 -3.62
N ASN A 72 10.13 15.88 -3.68
CA ASN A 72 11.15 14.91 -4.05
C ASN A 72 11.57 14.08 -2.82
N TYR A 73 10.83 13.01 -2.54
CA TYR A 73 11.09 12.11 -1.42
C TYR A 73 12.48 11.45 -1.46
N LYS A 74 13.03 11.23 -2.64
CA LYS A 74 14.40 10.70 -2.78
C LYS A 74 15.44 11.69 -2.30
N ALA A 75 15.25 12.97 -2.60
CA ALA A 75 16.11 14.04 -2.07
C ALA A 75 15.93 14.21 -0.56
N LEU A 76 14.69 14.13 -0.07
CA LEU A 76 14.39 14.21 1.36
C LEU A 76 15.05 13.06 2.15
N ALA A 77 14.98 11.83 1.65
CA ALA A 77 15.66 10.68 2.24
C ALA A 77 17.18 10.86 2.33
N ARG A 78 17.81 11.38 1.27
CA ARG A 78 19.25 11.70 1.29
C ARG A 78 19.61 12.74 2.35
N ARG A 79 18.80 13.80 2.49
CA ARG A 79 19.00 14.82 3.52
C ARG A 79 18.85 14.25 4.94
N ALA A 80 17.92 13.30 5.13
CA ALA A 80 17.74 12.61 6.40
C ALA A 80 18.95 11.71 6.74
N MET A 81 19.55 11.02 5.76
CA MET A 81 20.82 10.29 5.97
C MET A 81 21.95 11.23 6.40
N MET A 82 22.10 12.36 5.69
CA MET A 82 23.11 13.36 6.07
C MET A 82 22.89 13.93 7.47
N ALA A 83 21.63 14.14 7.87
CA ALA A 83 21.30 14.55 9.23
C ALA A 83 21.65 13.46 10.25
N ALA A 84 21.40 12.18 9.92
CA ALA A 84 21.74 11.06 10.78
C ALA A 84 23.26 10.91 10.96
N ASP A 85 24.06 11.21 9.94
CA ASP A 85 25.52 11.19 10.03
C ASP A 85 26.07 12.38 10.83
N ALA A 86 25.43 13.55 10.74
CA ALA A 86 25.89 14.79 11.36
C ALA A 86 25.46 14.96 12.83
N THR A 87 24.44 14.24 13.31
CA THR A 87 23.93 14.37 14.68
C THR A 87 24.59 13.37 15.62
N THR A 88 24.69 13.71 16.91
CA THR A 88 25.36 12.88 17.93
C THR A 88 24.38 12.12 18.82
N SER A 89 23.11 12.52 18.81
CA SER A 89 22.05 11.89 19.61
C SER A 89 20.77 11.69 18.79
N LEU A 90 19.91 10.76 19.27
CA LEU A 90 18.60 10.56 18.65
C LEU A 90 17.68 11.78 18.81
N VAL A 91 17.82 12.54 19.90
CA VAL A 91 17.05 13.78 20.12
C VAL A 91 17.39 14.82 19.05
N GLU A 92 18.69 15.01 18.77
CA GLU A 92 19.14 15.90 17.71
C GLU A 92 18.70 15.42 16.33
N LEU A 93 18.78 14.11 16.09
CA LEU A 93 18.33 13.49 14.84
C LEU A 93 16.84 13.71 14.60
N HIS A 94 15.98 13.41 15.58
CA HIS A 94 14.54 13.67 15.48
C HIS A 94 14.25 15.13 15.16
N ALA A 95 14.88 16.06 15.89
CA ALA A 95 14.71 17.48 15.65
C ALA A 95 15.22 17.92 14.26
N ALA A 96 16.28 17.29 13.75
CA ALA A 96 16.80 17.58 12.41
C ALA A 96 15.85 17.08 11.32
N VAL A 97 15.34 15.85 11.42
CA VAL A 97 14.36 15.29 10.46
C VAL A 97 13.05 16.06 10.52
N ASP A 98 12.59 16.48 11.70
CA ASP A 98 11.42 17.35 11.85
C ASP A 98 11.59 18.68 11.14
N ARG A 99 12.74 19.33 11.29
CA ARG A 99 13.04 20.57 10.54
C ARG A 99 13.01 20.33 9.02
N LEU A 100 13.56 19.22 8.54
CA LEU A 100 13.52 18.87 7.13
C LEU A 100 12.09 18.71 6.61
N CYS A 101 11.25 17.99 7.34
CA CYS A 101 9.84 17.80 7.01
C CYS A 101 9.06 19.12 7.08
N ASN A 102 9.29 19.93 8.10
CA ASN A 102 8.64 21.23 8.26
C ASN A 102 8.98 22.19 7.11
N GLN A 103 10.21 22.15 6.59
CA GLN A 103 10.63 22.94 5.42
C GLN A 103 10.04 22.44 4.10
N THR A 104 9.67 21.16 4.04
CA THR A 104 9.24 20.49 2.80
C THR A 104 7.72 20.42 2.69
N VAL A 105 7.04 20.06 3.76
CA VAL A 105 5.58 19.89 3.79
C VAL A 105 4.91 20.99 4.59
N GLY A 106 5.52 21.42 5.69
CA GLY A 106 4.95 22.34 6.64
C GLY A 106 5.02 21.80 8.08
N TYR A 107 4.61 22.64 9.01
CA TYR A 107 4.58 22.27 10.43
C TYR A 107 3.51 21.21 10.68
N LEU A 108 3.89 20.18 11.44
CA LEU A 108 2.97 19.13 11.83
C LEU A 108 2.00 19.64 12.90
N PRO A 109 0.68 19.64 12.67
CA PRO A 109 -0.29 19.95 13.70
C PRO A 109 -0.19 18.95 14.87
N LYS A 110 -0.34 19.44 16.08
CA LYS A 110 -0.33 18.57 17.27
C LYS A 110 -1.67 17.88 17.50
N HIS A 111 -2.74 18.52 17.05
CA HIS A 111 -4.12 18.09 17.26
C HIS A 111 -4.88 18.14 15.95
N ILE A 112 -5.82 17.25 15.81
CA ILE A 112 -6.75 17.12 14.69
C ILE A 112 -8.13 17.52 15.21
N TYR A 113 -8.76 18.50 14.58
CA TYR A 113 -10.12 18.91 14.89
C TYR A 113 -11.04 18.42 13.77
N MET A 114 -11.94 17.50 14.09
CA MET A 114 -12.86 16.93 13.11
C MET A 114 -14.18 16.55 13.79
N LEU A 115 -15.31 16.82 13.12
CA LEU A 115 -16.65 16.50 13.61
C LEU A 115 -16.94 17.00 15.05
N GLY A 116 -16.38 18.17 15.39
CA GLY A 116 -16.57 18.78 16.71
C GLY A 116 -15.76 18.17 17.85
N ALA A 117 -14.83 17.25 17.55
CA ALA A 117 -13.92 16.64 18.51
C ALA A 117 -12.44 16.91 18.18
N GLU A 118 -11.61 16.82 19.21
CA GLU A 118 -10.16 16.89 19.12
C GLU A 118 -9.57 15.51 19.22
N TYR A 119 -8.63 15.18 18.33
CA TYR A 119 -7.97 13.89 18.28
C TYR A 119 -6.45 14.06 18.29
N SER A 120 -5.74 13.15 18.97
CA SER A 120 -4.36 12.86 18.62
C SER A 120 -4.32 12.05 17.29
N PRO A 121 -3.17 11.96 16.61
CA PRO A 121 -3.05 11.11 15.41
C PRO A 121 -3.42 9.63 15.67
N LEU A 122 -3.10 9.10 16.86
CA LEU A 122 -3.45 7.72 17.23
C LEU A 122 -4.96 7.56 17.47
N ASP A 123 -5.58 8.49 18.19
CA ASP A 123 -7.04 8.44 18.42
C ASP A 123 -7.79 8.56 17.10
N PHE A 124 -7.33 9.45 16.20
CA PHE A 124 -7.90 9.59 14.87
C PHE A 124 -7.78 8.29 14.06
N ALA A 125 -6.59 7.67 14.02
CA ALA A 125 -6.39 6.40 13.33
C ALA A 125 -7.31 5.30 13.86
N GLN A 126 -7.48 5.22 15.19
CA GLN A 126 -8.35 4.24 15.82
C GLN A 126 -9.86 4.51 15.55
N SER A 127 -10.22 5.77 15.33
CA SER A 127 -11.61 6.13 14.99
C SER A 127 -11.99 5.73 13.56
N VAL A 128 -11.03 5.66 12.64
CA VAL A 128 -11.27 5.37 11.22
C VAL A 128 -10.82 3.96 10.78
N CYS A 129 -10.08 3.24 11.63
CA CYS A 129 -9.58 1.91 11.30
C CYS A 129 -9.46 1.04 12.57
N LEU A 130 -10.20 -0.05 12.62
CA LEU A 130 -10.08 -1.01 13.71
C LEU A 130 -8.76 -1.80 13.60
N ARG A 131 -8.17 -2.14 14.75
CA ARG A 131 -6.81 -2.71 14.83
C ARG A 131 -6.57 -3.94 13.95
N ASN A 132 -7.56 -4.79 13.78
CA ASN A 132 -7.45 -6.05 13.03
C ASN A 132 -8.41 -6.10 11.82
N GLU A 133 -8.86 -4.98 11.34
CA GLU A 133 -9.83 -4.90 10.25
C GLU A 133 -9.23 -5.32 8.91
N TRP A 134 -7.95 -5.01 8.69
CA TRP A 134 -7.26 -5.22 7.43
C TRP A 134 -6.18 -6.29 7.54
N ARG A 135 -5.99 -7.03 6.46
CA ARG A 135 -4.95 -8.07 6.33
C ARG A 135 -4.30 -7.99 4.95
N ALA A 136 -3.00 -8.30 4.93
CA ALA A 136 -2.27 -8.49 3.69
C ALA A 136 -2.33 -9.96 3.25
N TYR A 137 -2.45 -10.16 1.93
CA TYR A 137 -2.51 -11.47 1.29
C TYR A 137 -1.52 -11.54 0.14
N THR A 138 -1.01 -12.74 -0.12
CA THR A 138 -0.14 -13.03 -1.26
C THR A 138 -0.49 -14.39 -1.86
N SER A 139 0.18 -14.75 -2.97
CA SER A 139 0.05 -16.07 -3.59
C SER A 139 1.40 -16.54 -4.11
N VAL A 140 2.12 -17.30 -3.31
CA VAL A 140 3.43 -17.86 -3.66
C VAL A 140 3.52 -19.33 -3.29
N THR A 141 4.27 -20.15 -4.04
CA THR A 141 4.33 -21.60 -3.83
C THR A 141 5.56 -22.07 -3.04
N HIS A 142 6.52 -21.18 -2.80
CA HIS A 142 7.70 -21.51 -1.98
C HIS A 142 7.41 -21.42 -0.48
N HIS A 143 6.21 -20.96 -0.12
CA HIS A 143 5.67 -21.00 1.23
C HIS A 143 4.36 -21.81 1.27
N PRO A 144 3.99 -22.40 2.42
CA PRO A 144 2.73 -23.13 2.54
C PRO A 144 1.53 -22.18 2.38
N PHE A 145 0.47 -22.67 1.73
CA PHE A 145 -0.78 -21.95 1.66
C PHE A 145 -1.55 -21.95 2.99
N TYR A 146 -2.44 -21.00 3.16
CA TYR A 146 -3.31 -20.81 4.33
C TYR A 146 -2.55 -20.53 5.64
N THR A 147 -1.36 -19.95 5.52
CA THR A 147 -0.52 -19.52 6.65
C THR A 147 -0.05 -18.08 6.44
N ASP A 148 0.30 -17.38 7.52
CA ASP A 148 0.99 -16.11 7.45
C ASP A 148 2.48 -16.38 7.17
N VAL A 149 3.00 -15.78 6.11
CA VAL A 149 4.36 -15.97 5.63
C VAL A 149 5.06 -14.63 5.44
N PRO A 150 6.35 -14.52 5.65
CA PRO A 150 7.11 -13.36 5.19
C PRO A 150 7.11 -13.34 3.65
N LEU A 151 7.26 -12.18 3.07
CA LEU A 151 7.47 -12.02 1.64
C LEU A 151 8.85 -11.42 1.41
N GLU A 152 9.71 -12.14 0.68
CA GLU A 152 11.11 -11.80 0.44
C GLU A 152 11.25 -10.74 -0.67
N MET A 153 10.58 -9.62 -0.49
CA MET A 153 10.66 -8.45 -1.35
C MET A 153 11.47 -7.33 -0.68
N ASP A 154 12.27 -6.62 -1.45
CA ASP A 154 13.15 -5.56 -0.93
C ASP A 154 12.35 -4.45 -0.23
N ASP A 155 11.13 -4.19 -0.70
CA ASP A 155 10.23 -3.17 -0.17
C ASP A 155 9.44 -3.64 1.07
N ASN A 156 9.48 -4.93 1.43
CA ASN A 156 8.98 -5.43 2.71
C ASN A 156 9.99 -5.16 3.86
N GLN A 157 10.26 -3.89 4.10
CA GLN A 157 11.33 -3.45 5.00
C GLN A 157 11.05 -3.72 6.49
N LEU A 158 9.80 -3.92 6.87
CA LEU A 158 9.37 -4.24 8.24
C LEU A 158 9.23 -5.75 8.48
N ASN A 159 9.50 -6.58 7.48
CA ASN A 159 9.25 -8.02 7.50
C ASN A 159 7.79 -8.34 7.87
N ASP A 160 6.87 -7.54 7.34
CA ASP A 160 5.44 -7.79 7.48
C ASP A 160 5.07 -9.15 6.89
N THR A 161 4.04 -9.77 7.47
CA THR A 161 3.55 -11.07 7.02
C THR A 161 2.30 -10.95 6.17
N PHE A 162 2.14 -11.90 5.26
CA PHE A 162 1.06 -11.97 4.30
C PHE A 162 0.37 -13.34 4.41
N TYR A 163 -0.94 -13.35 4.42
CA TYR A 163 -1.67 -14.62 4.38
C TYR A 163 -1.59 -15.21 2.97
N ASN A 164 -0.92 -16.36 2.86
CA ASN A 164 -0.62 -16.97 1.58
C ASN A 164 -1.82 -17.81 1.09
N LEU A 165 -2.34 -17.50 -0.08
CA LEU A 165 -3.49 -18.17 -0.68
C LEU A 165 -3.14 -18.69 -2.08
N PRO A 166 -3.75 -19.81 -2.54
CA PRO A 166 -3.74 -20.15 -3.96
C PRO A 166 -4.29 -18.98 -4.80
N ILE A 167 -3.77 -18.79 -6.02
CA ILE A 167 -4.13 -17.63 -6.84
C ILE A 167 -5.63 -17.55 -7.14
N ASP A 168 -6.30 -18.70 -7.34
CA ASP A 168 -7.75 -18.74 -7.56
C ASP A 168 -8.51 -18.24 -6.33
N THR A 169 -8.08 -18.66 -5.14
CA THR A 169 -8.67 -18.22 -3.87
C THR A 169 -8.42 -16.72 -3.65
N LEU A 170 -7.23 -16.24 -3.97
CA LEU A 170 -6.90 -14.81 -3.84
C LEU A 170 -7.75 -13.95 -4.78
N VAL A 171 -7.90 -14.36 -6.03
CA VAL A 171 -8.76 -13.63 -7.00
C VAL A 171 -10.22 -13.69 -6.57
N GLN A 172 -10.69 -14.83 -6.06
CA GLN A 172 -12.04 -14.94 -5.52
C GLN A 172 -12.25 -14.02 -4.32
N TYR A 173 -11.28 -13.95 -3.41
CA TYR A 173 -11.29 -12.99 -2.28
C TYR A 173 -11.43 -11.54 -2.80
N ILE A 174 -10.62 -11.13 -3.78
CA ILE A 174 -10.71 -9.78 -4.36
C ILE A 174 -12.12 -9.51 -4.91
N LYS A 175 -12.68 -10.46 -5.68
CA LYS A 175 -14.04 -10.35 -6.23
C LYS A 175 -15.09 -10.16 -5.13
N GLN A 176 -15.00 -10.95 -4.06
CA GLN A 176 -15.92 -10.86 -2.91
C GLN A 176 -15.84 -9.51 -2.20
N GLN A 177 -14.61 -9.01 -1.94
CA GLN A 177 -14.41 -7.71 -1.35
C GLN A 177 -15.08 -6.61 -2.18
N LEU A 178 -14.78 -6.57 -3.48
CA LEU A 178 -15.35 -5.57 -4.39
C LEU A 178 -16.87 -5.67 -4.51
N HIS A 179 -17.42 -6.89 -4.54
CA HIS A 179 -18.87 -7.12 -4.57
C HIS A 179 -19.55 -6.63 -3.28
N SER A 180 -18.87 -6.73 -2.14
CA SER A 180 -19.35 -6.23 -0.84
C SER A 180 -19.13 -4.73 -0.65
N GLY A 181 -18.64 -4.01 -1.66
CA GLY A 181 -18.38 -2.57 -1.60
C GLY A 181 -17.03 -2.21 -0.96
N HIS A 182 -16.15 -3.20 -0.71
CA HIS A 182 -14.85 -2.98 -0.08
C HIS A 182 -13.75 -2.85 -1.13
N PRO A 183 -13.06 -1.70 -1.23
CA PRO A 183 -11.91 -1.56 -2.11
C PRO A 183 -10.73 -2.41 -1.63
N VAL A 184 -9.87 -2.80 -2.58
CA VAL A 184 -8.69 -3.61 -2.31
C VAL A 184 -7.45 -2.87 -2.78
N CYS A 185 -6.47 -2.68 -1.91
CA CYS A 185 -5.14 -2.24 -2.32
C CYS A 185 -4.46 -3.40 -3.03
N TRP A 186 -4.09 -3.20 -4.28
CA TRP A 186 -3.39 -4.16 -5.13
C TRP A 186 -1.96 -3.70 -5.32
N GLU A 187 -1.01 -4.58 -5.10
CA GLU A 187 0.41 -4.39 -5.38
C GLU A 187 0.85 -5.39 -6.43
N GLY A 188 1.58 -4.92 -7.42
CA GLY A 188 2.04 -5.79 -8.49
C GLY A 188 2.88 -5.09 -9.54
N ASP A 189 3.17 -5.85 -10.56
CA ASP A 189 4.02 -5.46 -11.67
C ASP A 189 3.23 -4.67 -12.71
N ILE A 190 3.69 -3.48 -13.02
CA ILE A 190 3.17 -2.60 -14.06
C ILE A 190 4.21 -2.29 -15.15
N SER A 191 5.39 -2.87 -15.06
CA SER A 191 6.49 -2.69 -16.03
C SER A 191 6.32 -3.52 -17.33
N GLU A 192 5.12 -3.99 -17.57
CA GLU A 192 4.72 -4.87 -18.66
C GLU A 192 4.30 -4.10 -19.92
N PRO A 193 4.60 -4.60 -21.12
CA PRO A 193 4.11 -3.99 -22.36
C PRO A 193 2.60 -3.87 -22.45
N GLY A 194 1.88 -4.78 -21.78
CA GLY A 194 0.41 -4.77 -21.73
C GLY A 194 -0.20 -3.78 -20.74
N PHE A 195 0.61 -3.10 -19.92
CA PHE A 195 0.14 -2.02 -19.06
C PHE A 195 0.18 -0.69 -19.83
N ASN A 196 -0.96 -0.27 -20.34
CA ASN A 196 -1.09 0.96 -21.12
C ASN A 196 -1.86 2.02 -20.33
N TRP A 197 -1.14 2.87 -19.61
CA TRP A 197 -1.74 3.95 -18.82
C TRP A 197 -2.55 4.92 -19.68
N SER A 198 -2.05 5.31 -20.85
CA SER A 198 -2.74 6.28 -21.72
C SER A 198 -4.09 5.77 -22.19
N ALA A 199 -4.19 4.49 -22.52
CA ALA A 199 -5.45 3.84 -22.88
C ALA A 199 -6.31 3.47 -21.65
N GLY A 200 -5.71 3.42 -20.45
CA GLY A 200 -6.36 2.98 -19.23
C GLY A 200 -6.69 1.49 -19.24
N LEU A 201 -5.82 0.67 -19.81
CA LEU A 201 -5.99 -0.78 -19.97
C LEU A 201 -4.71 -1.53 -19.60
N ALA A 202 -4.85 -2.65 -18.87
CA ALA A 202 -3.77 -3.57 -18.61
C ALA A 202 -4.21 -5.02 -18.91
N HIS A 203 -3.47 -5.66 -19.79
CA HIS A 203 -3.71 -7.02 -20.24
C HIS A 203 -2.40 -7.76 -20.44
N CYS A 204 -2.36 -9.03 -20.12
CA CYS A 204 -1.23 -9.91 -20.45
C CYS A 204 -1.72 -11.30 -20.87
N PRO A 205 -0.92 -12.06 -21.61
CA PRO A 205 -1.20 -13.46 -21.88
C PRO A 205 -1.38 -14.24 -20.57
N THR A 206 -2.43 -15.02 -20.49
CA THR A 206 -2.76 -15.83 -19.30
C THR A 206 -2.68 -17.30 -19.68
N PRO A 207 -1.91 -18.12 -18.96
CA PRO A 207 -1.90 -19.56 -19.13
C PRO A 207 -3.26 -20.16 -18.81
N GLU A 208 -3.46 -21.45 -19.21
CA GLU A 208 -4.61 -22.23 -18.75
C GLU A 208 -4.70 -22.18 -17.21
N PRO A 209 -5.90 -22.18 -16.64
CA PRO A 209 -6.12 -22.00 -15.20
C PRO A 209 -5.24 -22.90 -14.33
N GLU A 210 -5.10 -24.16 -14.69
CA GLU A 210 -4.32 -25.17 -13.94
C GLU A 210 -2.83 -24.86 -13.89
N ARG A 211 -2.34 -24.05 -14.82
CA ARG A 211 -0.94 -23.67 -14.93
C ARG A 211 -0.64 -22.28 -14.36
N CYS A 212 -1.68 -21.46 -14.13
CA CYS A 212 -1.50 -20.07 -13.68
C CYS A 212 -0.63 -19.96 -12.44
N GLN A 213 -0.88 -20.77 -11.40
CA GLN A 213 -0.13 -20.73 -10.16
C GLN A 213 1.37 -21.02 -10.37
N GLN A 214 1.68 -22.03 -11.16
CA GLN A 214 3.06 -22.43 -11.43
C GLN A 214 3.80 -21.40 -12.30
N VAL A 215 3.17 -20.95 -13.39
CA VAL A 215 3.78 -19.98 -14.30
C VAL A 215 4.01 -18.64 -13.58
N ARG A 216 3.03 -18.18 -12.82
CA ARG A 216 3.15 -16.99 -11.98
C ARG A 216 4.36 -17.09 -11.04
N GLN A 217 4.52 -18.21 -10.33
CA GLN A 217 5.66 -18.44 -9.43
C GLN A 217 7.00 -18.36 -10.18
N GLN A 218 7.09 -18.99 -11.34
CA GLN A 218 8.30 -18.93 -12.18
C GLN A 218 8.64 -17.50 -12.62
N LEU A 219 7.63 -16.66 -12.91
CA LEU A 219 7.85 -15.27 -13.28
C LEU A 219 8.41 -14.45 -12.10
N ILE A 220 7.90 -14.69 -10.89
CA ILE A 220 8.41 -14.05 -9.66
C ILE A 220 9.86 -14.49 -9.39
N GLU A 221 10.14 -15.78 -9.39
CA GLU A 221 11.49 -16.34 -9.16
C GLU A 221 12.53 -15.84 -10.18
N ARG A 222 12.09 -15.64 -11.42
CA ARG A 222 12.93 -15.11 -12.50
C ARG A 222 12.99 -13.58 -12.52
N ARG A 223 12.33 -12.91 -11.59
CA ARG A 223 12.23 -11.44 -11.51
C ARG A 223 11.64 -10.80 -12.78
N LEU A 224 10.72 -11.52 -13.42
CA LEU A 224 9.92 -11.06 -14.55
C LEU A 224 8.54 -10.54 -14.10
N THR A 225 8.21 -10.73 -12.85
CA THR A 225 7.09 -10.08 -12.15
C THR A 225 7.65 -9.55 -10.85
N THR A 226 7.60 -8.22 -10.68
CA THR A 226 8.24 -7.47 -9.60
C THR A 226 7.22 -6.63 -8.84
N ASP A 227 7.59 -6.17 -7.66
CA ASP A 227 6.80 -5.22 -6.88
C ASP A 227 7.13 -3.79 -7.36
N ASP A 228 6.27 -3.25 -8.23
CA ASP A 228 6.52 -1.97 -8.89
C ASP A 228 5.58 -0.87 -8.40
N HIS A 229 4.31 -1.17 -8.12
CA HIS A 229 3.28 -0.16 -7.93
C HIS A 229 2.07 -0.66 -7.15
N CYS A 230 1.41 0.29 -6.47
CA CYS A 230 0.14 0.09 -5.80
C CYS A 230 -1.01 0.77 -6.55
N LEU A 231 -2.11 0.05 -6.71
CA LEU A 231 -3.39 0.53 -7.25
C LEU A 231 -4.51 0.24 -6.25
N CYS A 232 -5.58 1.01 -6.31
CA CYS A 232 -6.78 0.75 -5.54
C CYS A 232 -7.85 0.12 -6.45
N LEU A 233 -8.12 -1.19 -6.30
CA LEU A 233 -9.24 -1.84 -6.97
C LEU A 233 -10.54 -1.37 -6.33
N VAL A 234 -11.45 -0.85 -7.13
CA VAL A 234 -12.70 -0.23 -6.66
C VAL A 234 -13.96 -0.87 -7.23
N GLY A 235 -13.83 -1.80 -8.16
CA GLY A 235 -14.97 -2.48 -8.77
C GLY A 235 -14.57 -3.43 -9.86
N THR A 236 -15.57 -4.00 -10.51
CA THR A 236 -15.41 -4.89 -11.65
C THR A 236 -16.28 -4.45 -12.83
N ALA A 237 -15.89 -4.81 -14.05
CA ALA A 237 -16.68 -4.61 -15.26
C ALA A 237 -16.60 -5.87 -16.13
N GLN A 238 -17.60 -6.06 -16.98
CA GLN A 238 -17.59 -7.11 -17.97
C GLN A 238 -17.37 -6.52 -19.36
N GLY A 239 -16.39 -7.03 -20.08
CA GLY A 239 -16.15 -6.67 -21.45
C GLY A 239 -17.24 -7.20 -22.40
N SER A 240 -17.31 -6.69 -23.62
CA SER A 240 -18.25 -7.15 -24.64
C SER A 240 -18.02 -8.61 -25.06
N ASP A 241 -16.82 -9.12 -24.82
CA ASP A 241 -16.41 -10.51 -25.03
C ASP A 241 -16.70 -11.43 -23.82
N GLY A 242 -17.35 -10.90 -22.78
CA GLY A 242 -17.62 -11.59 -21.52
C GLY A 242 -16.43 -11.66 -20.57
N GLN A 243 -15.27 -11.10 -20.92
CA GLN A 243 -14.10 -11.11 -20.06
C GLN A 243 -14.31 -10.18 -18.84
N LEU A 244 -13.87 -10.65 -17.65
CA LEU A 244 -13.89 -9.85 -16.43
C LEU A 244 -12.70 -8.89 -16.40
N TRP A 245 -12.98 -7.65 -16.00
CA TRP A 245 -12.01 -6.59 -15.76
C TRP A 245 -12.16 -6.05 -14.35
N PHE A 246 -11.04 -5.78 -13.69
CA PHE A 246 -11.00 -5.06 -12.43
C PHE A 246 -10.76 -3.57 -12.70
N ILE A 247 -11.54 -2.72 -12.08
CA ILE A 247 -11.41 -1.27 -12.19
C ILE A 247 -10.49 -0.80 -11.08
N ALA A 248 -9.36 -0.22 -11.43
CA ALA A 248 -8.37 0.29 -10.50
C ALA A 248 -8.24 1.80 -10.59
N LYS A 249 -8.22 2.49 -9.46
CA LYS A 249 -7.88 3.91 -9.34
C LYS A 249 -6.37 4.03 -9.14
N ASN A 250 -5.73 4.90 -9.94
CA ASN A 250 -4.31 5.20 -9.84
C ASN A 250 -4.08 6.60 -9.24
N SER A 251 -2.83 6.86 -8.81
CA SER A 251 -2.38 8.14 -8.23
C SER A 251 -1.70 9.08 -9.24
N TRP A 252 -1.74 8.78 -10.56
CA TRP A 252 -1.04 9.55 -11.59
C TRP A 252 -1.87 10.66 -12.24
N GLY A 253 -2.93 11.13 -11.56
CA GLY A 253 -3.83 12.15 -12.09
C GLY A 253 -4.84 11.58 -13.08
N THR A 254 -5.56 12.48 -13.77
CA THR A 254 -6.76 12.15 -14.58
C THR A 254 -6.52 12.27 -16.09
N HIS A 255 -5.26 12.37 -16.54
CA HIS A 255 -4.95 12.68 -17.94
C HIS A 255 -5.01 11.49 -18.91
N ASN A 256 -5.32 10.30 -18.44
CA ASN A 256 -5.51 9.13 -19.31
C ASN A 256 -6.94 9.06 -19.87
N ALA A 257 -7.17 8.16 -20.84
CA ALA A 257 -8.49 7.96 -21.48
C ALA A 257 -9.62 7.51 -20.53
N ARG A 258 -9.30 7.17 -19.28
CA ARG A 258 -10.22 6.69 -18.25
C ARG A 258 -10.24 7.58 -16.99
N HIS A 259 -9.81 8.83 -17.12
CA HIS A 259 -9.89 9.85 -16.06
C HIS A 259 -9.26 9.41 -14.72
N GLY A 260 -8.08 8.79 -14.76
CA GLY A 260 -7.35 8.33 -13.57
C GLY A 260 -7.59 6.87 -13.20
N PHE A 261 -8.46 6.18 -13.93
CA PHE A 261 -8.70 4.75 -13.75
C PHE A 261 -7.95 3.92 -14.80
N ILE A 262 -7.73 2.67 -14.49
CA ILE A 262 -7.20 1.65 -15.39
C ILE A 262 -7.98 0.34 -15.20
N TYR A 263 -8.26 -0.34 -16.28
CA TYR A 263 -8.94 -1.62 -16.28
C TYR A 263 -7.91 -2.73 -16.42
N LEU A 264 -7.80 -3.58 -15.42
CA LEU A 264 -6.92 -4.74 -15.39
C LEU A 264 -7.74 -5.99 -15.76
N SER A 265 -7.33 -6.73 -16.79
CA SER A 265 -7.97 -8.01 -17.08
C SER A 265 -7.80 -8.98 -15.90
N GLU A 266 -8.71 -9.94 -15.74
CA GLU A 266 -8.55 -10.97 -14.70
C GLU A 266 -7.23 -11.71 -14.85
N GLY A 267 -6.81 -11.99 -16.09
CA GLY A 267 -5.51 -12.58 -16.38
C GLY A 267 -4.35 -11.72 -15.89
N TYR A 268 -4.43 -10.40 -16.05
CA TYR A 268 -3.40 -9.49 -15.54
C TYR A 268 -3.30 -9.55 -14.01
N VAL A 269 -4.42 -9.48 -13.31
CA VAL A 269 -4.46 -9.62 -11.85
C VAL A 269 -3.90 -10.97 -11.42
N ARG A 270 -4.28 -12.06 -12.07
CA ARG A 270 -3.75 -13.41 -11.77
C ARG A 270 -2.24 -13.49 -11.90
N MET A 271 -1.70 -12.93 -12.97
CA MET A 271 -0.28 -13.11 -13.33
C MET A 271 0.64 -12.09 -12.64
N LYS A 272 0.16 -10.87 -12.37
CA LYS A 272 0.99 -9.74 -11.97
C LYS A 272 0.80 -9.26 -10.53
N THR A 273 -0.13 -9.84 -9.78
CA THR A 273 -0.29 -9.52 -8.35
C THR A 273 0.91 -10.04 -7.54
N ILE A 274 1.54 -9.20 -6.77
CA ILE A 274 2.51 -9.58 -5.74
C ILE A 274 1.77 -9.74 -4.41
N ALA A 275 1.02 -8.72 -4.01
CA ALA A 275 0.25 -8.73 -2.78
C ALA A 275 -1.05 -7.94 -2.92
N VAL A 276 -1.95 -8.13 -1.98
CA VAL A 276 -3.12 -7.28 -1.81
C VAL A 276 -3.34 -6.99 -0.33
N VAL A 277 -3.92 -5.83 -0.03
CA VAL A 277 -4.45 -5.53 1.31
C VAL A 277 -5.94 -5.27 1.17
N GLY A 278 -6.72 -5.98 1.95
CA GLY A 278 -8.17 -5.85 1.99
C GLY A 278 -8.73 -6.14 3.37
N LYS A 279 -10.03 -5.97 3.53
CA LYS A 279 -10.71 -6.23 4.80
C LYS A 279 -10.55 -7.70 5.19
N ARG A 280 -10.28 -7.95 6.45
CA ARG A 280 -10.12 -9.32 6.95
C ARG A 280 -11.42 -10.08 6.78
N ASP A 281 -11.37 -11.20 6.07
CA ASP A 281 -12.53 -12.05 5.86
C ASP A 281 -12.88 -12.83 7.14
N SER A 282 -14.17 -12.94 7.44
CA SER A 282 -14.66 -13.76 8.56
C SER A 282 -14.39 -15.26 8.35
N MET A 283 -14.12 -15.68 7.12
CA MET A 283 -13.78 -17.08 6.79
C MET A 283 -12.44 -17.56 7.35
N SER A 284 -11.56 -16.66 7.80
CA SER A 284 -10.29 -17.05 8.42
C SER A 284 -10.43 -17.58 9.86
N LYS A 285 -11.65 -17.61 10.43
CA LYS A 285 -11.90 -18.10 11.78
C LYS A 285 -12.11 -19.61 11.90
N THR A 286 -12.17 -20.34 10.79
CA THR A 286 -12.48 -21.80 10.80
C THR A 286 -11.26 -22.71 10.90
N CYS A 287 -10.03 -22.17 10.99
CA CYS A 287 -8.81 -22.95 11.17
C CYS A 287 -8.06 -22.70 12.49
N GLU A 288 -8.65 -21.98 13.45
CA GLU A 288 -8.06 -21.75 14.79
C GLU A 288 -8.73 -22.60 15.89
N THR A 289 -9.13 -23.85 15.55
CA THR A 289 -9.55 -24.85 16.57
C THR A 289 -8.66 -26.06 16.51
#